data_82d8d082953d6b1093c16d5e441ba80b
#
_entry.id   82d8d082953d6b1093c16d5e441ba80b
#
_cell.length_a   1.000
_cell.length_b   1.000
_cell.length_c   1.000
_cell.angle_alpha   90.00
_cell.angle_beta   90.00
_cell.angle_gamma   90.00
#
_symmetry.space_group_name_H-M   'P 1'
#
loop_
_entity.id
_entity.type
_entity.pdbx_description
1 polymer ?
#
loop_
_entity_poly.entity_id
_entity_poly.type
_entity_poly.pdbx_seq_one_letter_code
_entity_poly.pdbx_strand_id
1 'polypeptide(L)'
;MRMRRKKYLDERLDACGNVNLGWLVDYAAEQRGETQQRTLDVREIFGNDNPVHLEVGCGKGGFISQEAPANPDYHYIAMDIKNEMLVLAKRKLEAAYAEQQLPLDNVRIFICNLMQFSEYFSPEDRIDRIYINFCNPWPKGKHKKRRLTHPRQLQQYRTVLDGEIWFKTDDDELFEESILYFQECGFDIVFQTTDLHKEPDIQSFRTEHEAMFEEMGKTIKFLIARPQQAFAQ
;
A
#
# COMPACT_ATOMS: atom_id res chain seq x y z
N MET A 1 -0.64 -18.81 10.24
CA MET A 1 -1.95 -19.47 10.40
C MET A 1 -2.76 -19.21 9.14
N ARG A 2 -3.22 -20.27 8.43
CA ARG A 2 -4.01 -20.10 7.19
C ARG A 2 -5.44 -19.75 7.60
N MET A 3 -5.88 -18.53 7.32
CA MET A 3 -7.27 -18.14 7.59
C MET A 3 -8.21 -19.00 6.74
N ARG A 4 -9.30 -19.48 7.35
CA ARG A 4 -10.34 -20.22 6.62
C ARG A 4 -11.09 -19.25 5.71
N ARG A 5 -11.24 -19.61 4.41
CA ARG A 5 -12.00 -18.80 3.45
C ARG A 5 -13.41 -18.56 3.99
N LYS A 6 -13.81 -17.31 4.05
CA LYS A 6 -15.15 -16.94 4.55
C LYS A 6 -16.21 -17.29 3.51
N LYS A 7 -17.36 -17.78 3.98
CA LYS A 7 -18.52 -18.03 3.13
C LYS A 7 -18.95 -16.72 2.45
N TYR A 8 -19.32 -16.78 1.19
CA TYR A 8 -19.76 -15.63 0.37
C TYR A 8 -18.66 -14.57 0.13
N LEU A 9 -17.39 -14.95 0.16
CA LEU A 9 -16.30 -13.99 -0.07
C LEU A 9 -16.31 -13.46 -1.51
N ASP A 10 -16.51 -14.33 -2.50
CA ASP A 10 -16.53 -13.95 -3.91
C ASP A 10 -17.70 -13.01 -4.21
N GLU A 11 -18.92 -13.35 -3.75
CA GLU A 11 -20.09 -12.48 -3.87
C GLU A 11 -19.87 -11.08 -3.24
N ARG A 12 -19.10 -11.02 -2.16
CA ARG A 12 -18.77 -9.74 -1.50
C ARG A 12 -17.73 -8.94 -2.27
N LEU A 13 -16.82 -9.60 -2.97
CA LEU A 13 -15.84 -8.95 -3.84
C LEU A 13 -16.51 -8.45 -5.12
N ASP A 14 -17.41 -9.26 -5.70
CA ASP A 14 -18.21 -8.85 -6.86
C ASP A 14 -19.09 -7.64 -6.54
N ALA A 15 -19.68 -7.61 -5.33
CA ALA A 15 -20.44 -6.46 -4.83
C ALA A 15 -19.59 -5.19 -4.61
N CYS A 16 -18.25 -5.28 -4.69
CA CYS A 16 -17.40 -4.09 -4.67
C CYS A 16 -17.46 -3.26 -5.96
N GLY A 17 -17.99 -3.83 -7.05
CA GLY A 17 -18.17 -3.10 -8.31
C GLY A 17 -16.86 -2.46 -8.82
N ASN A 18 -16.96 -1.26 -9.37
CA ASN A 18 -15.82 -0.53 -9.95
C ASN A 18 -14.71 -0.16 -8.96
N VAL A 19 -14.96 -0.21 -7.64
CA VAL A 19 -13.93 0.03 -6.62
C VAL A 19 -12.92 -1.12 -6.57
N ASN A 20 -13.33 -2.35 -6.94
CA ASN A 20 -12.45 -3.52 -6.91
C ASN A 20 -11.80 -3.74 -8.28
N LEU A 21 -10.47 -3.63 -8.33
CA LEU A 21 -9.67 -3.90 -9.53
C LEU A 21 -9.33 -5.39 -9.74
N GLY A 22 -9.87 -6.28 -8.91
CA GLY A 22 -9.58 -7.72 -8.97
C GLY A 22 -9.95 -8.39 -10.31
N TRP A 23 -10.81 -7.76 -11.11
CA TRP A 23 -11.16 -8.21 -12.47
C TRP A 23 -10.02 -8.04 -13.49
N LEU A 24 -9.02 -7.21 -13.18
CA LEU A 24 -7.83 -7.02 -14.04
C LEU A 24 -6.86 -8.20 -13.98
N VAL A 25 -6.94 -9.03 -12.92
CA VAL A 25 -6.05 -10.16 -12.72
C VAL A 25 -6.87 -11.44 -12.58
N ASP A 26 -6.80 -12.32 -13.58
CA ASP A 26 -7.40 -13.65 -13.48
C ASP A 26 -6.46 -14.60 -12.72
N TYR A 27 -6.60 -14.61 -11.39
CA TYR A 27 -5.84 -15.53 -10.52
C TYR A 27 -6.04 -17.01 -10.85
N ALA A 28 -7.18 -17.37 -11.45
CA ALA A 28 -7.42 -18.74 -11.86
C ALA A 28 -6.64 -19.07 -13.14
N ALA A 29 -6.47 -18.11 -14.04
CA ALA A 29 -5.61 -18.22 -15.21
C ALA A 29 -4.13 -18.31 -14.82
N GLU A 30 -3.67 -17.47 -13.88
CA GLU A 30 -2.31 -17.53 -13.32
C GLU A 30 -1.98 -18.92 -12.76
N GLN A 31 -2.89 -19.54 -12.01
CA GLN A 31 -2.71 -20.88 -11.47
C GLN A 31 -2.68 -21.98 -12.55
N ARG A 32 -3.26 -21.73 -13.72
CA ARG A 32 -3.21 -22.62 -14.89
C ARG A 32 -2.04 -22.36 -15.83
N GLY A 33 -1.20 -21.33 -15.53
CA GLY A 33 -0.09 -20.91 -16.40
C GLY A 33 -0.56 -20.21 -17.68
N GLU A 34 -1.79 -19.68 -17.69
CA GLU A 34 -2.37 -18.91 -18.79
C GLU A 34 -2.09 -17.43 -18.53
N THR A 35 -1.09 -16.85 -19.20
CA THR A 35 -0.72 -15.46 -19.02
C THR A 35 -1.56 -14.55 -19.92
N GLN A 36 -2.60 -13.94 -19.38
CA GLN A 36 -3.11 -12.66 -19.84
C GLN A 36 -3.25 -11.73 -18.63
N GLN A 37 -2.11 -11.33 -18.07
CA GLN A 37 -2.07 -10.30 -17.07
C GLN A 37 -2.27 -8.95 -17.78
N ARG A 38 -3.38 -8.27 -17.47
CA ARG A 38 -3.54 -6.86 -17.85
C ARG A 38 -2.80 -6.04 -16.82
N THR A 39 -1.92 -5.18 -17.26
CA THR A 39 -1.35 -4.14 -16.41
C THR A 39 -2.44 -3.15 -16.01
N LEU A 40 -2.31 -2.59 -14.82
CA LEU A 40 -3.09 -1.44 -14.42
C LEU A 40 -2.71 -0.28 -15.36
N ASP A 41 -3.68 0.31 -16.02
CA ASP A 41 -3.53 1.63 -16.64
C ASP A 41 -4.21 2.62 -15.71
N VAL A 42 -3.39 3.34 -14.94
CA VAL A 42 -3.87 4.23 -13.89
C VAL A 42 -4.72 5.37 -14.46
N ARG A 43 -4.37 5.85 -15.67
CA ARG A 43 -5.14 6.90 -16.36
C ARG A 43 -6.50 6.38 -16.81
N GLU A 44 -6.55 5.16 -17.37
CA GLU A 44 -7.81 4.52 -17.75
C GLU A 44 -8.71 4.28 -16.53
N ILE A 45 -8.12 3.83 -15.40
CA ILE A 45 -8.85 3.49 -14.17
C ILE A 45 -9.55 4.71 -13.57
N PHE A 46 -8.93 5.87 -13.60
CA PHE A 46 -9.44 7.08 -12.95
C PHE A 46 -9.96 8.14 -13.93
N GLY A 47 -9.57 8.06 -15.21
CA GLY A 47 -10.06 8.94 -16.27
C GLY A 47 -9.49 10.36 -16.27
N ASN A 48 -8.44 10.62 -15.47
CA ASN A 48 -7.72 11.89 -15.44
C ASN A 48 -6.27 11.71 -14.96
N ASP A 49 -5.50 12.81 -14.93
CA ASP A 49 -4.06 12.81 -14.59
C ASP A 49 -3.76 13.28 -13.15
N ASN A 50 -4.72 13.17 -12.21
CA ASN A 50 -4.45 13.49 -10.82
C ASN A 50 -3.35 12.59 -10.24
N PRO A 51 -2.53 13.08 -9.30
CA PRO A 51 -1.46 12.30 -8.67
C PRO A 51 -1.98 11.01 -8.05
N VAL A 52 -1.21 9.94 -8.17
CA VAL A 52 -1.60 8.60 -7.73
C VAL A 52 -0.76 8.13 -6.56
N HIS A 53 -1.44 7.76 -5.49
CA HIS A 53 -0.84 7.23 -4.28
C HIS A 53 -1.24 5.76 -4.08
N LEU A 54 -0.30 4.93 -3.63
CA LEU A 54 -0.54 3.53 -3.30
C LEU A 54 -0.45 3.29 -1.79
N GLU A 55 -1.34 2.49 -1.23
CA GLU A 55 -1.11 1.86 0.07
C GLU A 55 -0.82 0.38 -0.14
N VAL A 56 0.41 -0.06 0.10
CA VAL A 56 0.82 -1.46 -0.04
C VAL A 56 0.69 -2.19 1.30
N GLY A 57 -0.14 -3.22 1.34
CA GLY A 57 -0.50 -3.91 2.58
C GLY A 57 -1.57 -3.18 3.38
N CYS A 58 -2.60 -2.65 2.73
CA CYS A 58 -3.63 -1.79 3.33
C CYS A 58 -4.46 -2.48 4.44
N GLY A 59 -4.39 -3.80 4.55
CA GLY A 59 -5.14 -4.57 5.54
C GLY A 59 -6.64 -4.26 5.50
N LYS A 60 -7.20 -3.86 6.64
CA LYS A 60 -8.63 -3.52 6.78
C LYS A 60 -8.98 -2.09 6.34
N GLY A 61 -8.03 -1.37 5.74
CA GLY A 61 -8.23 -0.02 5.22
C GLY A 61 -8.31 1.08 6.29
N GLY A 62 -7.69 0.89 7.44
CA GLY A 62 -7.74 1.87 8.54
C GLY A 62 -7.08 3.20 8.21
N PHE A 63 -6.03 3.20 7.37
CA PHE A 63 -5.38 4.40 6.88
C PHE A 63 -6.12 4.96 5.66
N ILE A 64 -6.29 4.17 4.62
CA ILE A 64 -6.84 4.66 3.34
C ILE A 64 -8.26 5.23 3.47
N SER A 65 -9.07 4.73 4.41
CA SER A 65 -10.42 5.25 4.67
C SER A 65 -10.45 6.64 5.31
N GLN A 66 -9.32 7.12 5.81
CA GLN A 66 -9.14 8.48 6.32
C GLN A 66 -8.42 9.36 5.29
N GLU A 67 -7.35 8.84 4.70
CA GLU A 67 -6.49 9.55 3.76
C GLU A 67 -7.22 9.93 2.47
N ALA A 68 -7.90 8.99 1.82
CA ALA A 68 -8.49 9.22 0.51
C ALA A 68 -9.65 10.24 0.51
N PRO A 69 -10.62 10.21 1.44
CA PRO A 69 -11.67 11.23 1.46
C PRO A 69 -11.18 12.62 1.92
N ALA A 70 -10.09 12.69 2.68
CA ALA A 70 -9.50 13.96 3.09
C ALA A 70 -8.72 14.66 1.96
N ASN A 71 -8.38 13.93 0.90
CA ASN A 71 -7.57 14.40 -0.21
C ASN A 71 -8.22 14.02 -1.57
N PRO A 72 -9.35 14.61 -1.93
CA PRO A 72 -10.14 14.21 -3.11
C PRO A 72 -9.42 14.49 -4.44
N ASP A 73 -8.43 15.36 -4.46
CA ASP A 73 -7.63 15.70 -5.64
C ASP A 73 -6.53 14.67 -5.96
N TYR A 74 -6.36 13.66 -5.12
CA TYR A 74 -5.45 12.54 -5.36
C TYR A 74 -6.20 11.25 -5.63
N HIS A 75 -5.61 10.38 -6.43
CA HIS A 75 -6.09 9.02 -6.64
C HIS A 75 -5.36 8.02 -5.75
N TYR A 76 -6.09 7.00 -5.30
CA TYR A 76 -5.56 6.00 -4.38
C TYR A 76 -5.82 4.58 -4.87
N ILE A 77 -4.81 3.71 -4.75
CA ILE A 77 -4.97 2.26 -4.91
C ILE A 77 -4.50 1.58 -3.63
N ALA A 78 -5.44 0.96 -2.92
CA ALA A 78 -5.19 0.21 -1.71
C ALA A 78 -5.00 -1.28 -2.03
N MET A 79 -3.80 -1.80 -1.78
CA MET A 79 -3.37 -3.14 -2.20
C MET A 79 -3.19 -4.07 -1.01
N ASP A 80 -3.72 -5.29 -1.10
CA ASP A 80 -3.45 -6.37 -0.12
C ASP A 80 -3.52 -7.74 -0.80
N ILE A 81 -2.88 -8.74 -0.21
CA ILE A 81 -2.90 -10.14 -0.69
C ILE A 81 -4.13 -10.91 -0.18
N LYS A 82 -4.90 -10.34 0.76
CA LYS A 82 -6.00 -11.04 1.41
C LYS A 82 -7.36 -10.44 1.03
N ASN A 83 -8.14 -11.18 0.28
CA ASN A 83 -9.51 -10.83 -0.09
C ASN A 83 -10.37 -10.40 1.10
N GLU A 84 -10.25 -11.11 2.24
CA GLU A 84 -11.02 -10.80 3.44
C GLU A 84 -10.72 -9.41 4.01
N MET A 85 -9.49 -8.95 3.83
CA MET A 85 -9.07 -7.61 4.27
C MET A 85 -9.67 -6.54 3.35
N LEU A 86 -9.61 -6.74 2.04
CA LEU A 86 -10.15 -5.79 1.06
C LEU A 86 -11.66 -5.59 1.20
N VAL A 87 -12.42 -6.64 1.50
CA VAL A 87 -13.87 -6.49 1.79
C VAL A 87 -14.12 -5.62 3.03
N LEU A 88 -13.24 -5.70 4.04
CA LEU A 88 -13.35 -4.83 5.22
C LEU A 88 -12.90 -3.40 4.90
N ALA A 89 -11.85 -3.25 4.11
CA ALA A 89 -11.36 -1.95 3.64
C ALA A 89 -12.46 -1.22 2.85
N LYS A 90 -13.12 -1.90 1.90
CA LYS A 90 -14.23 -1.33 1.14
C LYS A 90 -15.34 -0.79 2.04
N ARG A 91 -15.75 -1.56 3.06
CA ARG A 91 -16.80 -1.12 3.98
C ARG A 91 -16.43 0.12 4.77
N LYS A 92 -15.16 0.23 5.18
CA LYS A 92 -14.65 1.43 5.84
C LYS A 92 -14.63 2.63 4.91
N LEU A 93 -14.20 2.42 3.67
CA LEU A 93 -14.23 3.46 2.63
C LEU A 93 -15.66 3.95 2.41
N GLU A 94 -16.61 3.04 2.17
CA GLU A 94 -18.02 3.41 1.99
C GLU A 94 -18.57 4.23 3.17
N ALA A 95 -18.27 3.81 4.39
CA ALA A 95 -18.72 4.52 5.60
C ALA A 95 -18.09 5.92 5.70
N ALA A 96 -16.79 6.05 5.48
CA ALA A 96 -16.06 7.31 5.56
C ALA A 96 -16.51 8.32 4.49
N TYR A 97 -16.74 7.86 3.25
CA TYR A 97 -17.22 8.71 2.17
C TYR A 97 -18.69 9.12 2.38
N ALA A 98 -19.54 8.21 2.86
CA ALA A 98 -20.92 8.51 3.18
C ALA A 98 -21.03 9.54 4.32
N GLU A 99 -20.22 9.44 5.36
CA GLU A 99 -20.16 10.38 6.47
C GLU A 99 -19.80 11.80 5.99
N GLN A 100 -18.89 11.92 5.04
CA GLN A 100 -18.45 13.20 4.46
C GLN A 100 -19.30 13.64 3.26
N GLN A 101 -20.30 12.85 2.85
CA GLN A 101 -21.15 13.10 1.68
C GLN A 101 -20.34 13.27 0.36
N LEU A 102 -19.23 12.52 0.24
CA LEU A 102 -18.36 12.52 -0.93
C LEU A 102 -18.65 11.33 -1.86
N PRO A 103 -18.43 11.47 -3.17
CA PRO A 103 -18.46 10.35 -4.10
C PRO A 103 -17.23 9.44 -3.87
N LEU A 104 -17.44 8.12 -3.92
CA LEU A 104 -16.37 7.13 -3.78
C LEU A 104 -15.75 6.85 -5.17
N ASP A 105 -15.04 7.81 -5.72
CA ASP A 105 -14.51 7.77 -7.09
C ASP A 105 -12.98 7.87 -7.20
N ASN A 106 -12.30 8.44 -6.19
CA ASN A 106 -10.86 8.64 -6.19
C ASN A 106 -10.07 7.50 -5.52
N VAL A 107 -10.70 6.39 -5.13
CA VAL A 107 -10.01 5.23 -4.53
C VAL A 107 -10.44 3.90 -5.15
N ARG A 108 -9.48 3.01 -5.31
CA ARG A 108 -9.68 1.62 -5.75
C ARG A 108 -9.04 0.67 -4.76
N ILE A 109 -9.57 -0.55 -4.66
CA ILE A 109 -8.96 -1.65 -3.93
C ILE A 109 -8.46 -2.70 -4.91
N PHE A 110 -7.28 -3.25 -4.65
CA PHE A 110 -6.66 -4.23 -5.54
C PHE A 110 -6.09 -5.41 -4.77
N ILE A 111 -6.60 -6.60 -5.08
CA ILE A 111 -6.00 -7.82 -4.56
C ILE A 111 -4.82 -8.20 -5.43
N CYS A 112 -3.65 -8.31 -4.83
CA CYS A 112 -2.44 -8.65 -5.57
C CYS A 112 -1.39 -9.33 -4.69
N ASN A 113 -0.51 -10.07 -5.33
CA ASN A 113 0.70 -10.57 -4.71
C ASN A 113 1.80 -9.51 -4.82
N LEU A 114 2.02 -8.71 -3.78
CA LEU A 114 3.03 -7.66 -3.77
C LEU A 114 4.45 -8.14 -4.09
N MET A 115 4.72 -9.46 -4.05
CA MET A 115 6.00 -10.01 -4.53
C MET A 115 6.16 -9.93 -6.06
N GLN A 116 5.09 -9.65 -6.79
CA GLN A 116 5.01 -9.48 -8.24
C GLN A 116 4.58 -8.05 -8.61
N PHE A 117 4.86 -7.09 -7.74
CA PHE A 117 4.36 -5.71 -7.84
C PHE A 117 4.59 -5.09 -9.23
N SER A 118 5.80 -5.20 -9.77
CA SER A 118 6.14 -4.62 -11.08
C SER A 118 5.37 -5.22 -12.26
N GLU A 119 4.79 -6.42 -12.10
CA GLU A 119 4.01 -7.08 -13.15
C GLU A 119 2.60 -6.48 -13.30
N TYR A 120 2.14 -5.70 -12.31
CA TYR A 120 0.82 -5.09 -12.32
C TYR A 120 0.78 -3.70 -12.96
N PHE A 121 1.94 -3.06 -13.16
CA PHE A 121 2.03 -1.70 -13.66
C PHE A 121 2.68 -1.65 -15.05
N SER A 122 2.22 -0.71 -15.87
CA SER A 122 2.87 -0.36 -17.13
C SER A 122 4.14 0.45 -16.86
N PRO A 123 5.16 0.40 -17.72
CA PRO A 123 6.33 1.28 -17.61
C PRO A 123 5.99 2.78 -17.71
N GLU A 124 4.84 3.12 -18.27
CA GLU A 124 4.33 4.49 -18.39
C GLU A 124 3.59 4.97 -17.15
N ASP A 125 3.14 4.05 -16.27
CA ASP A 125 2.49 4.42 -15.01
C ASP A 125 3.46 5.21 -14.12
N ARG A 126 2.92 6.24 -13.47
CA ARG A 126 3.65 7.05 -12.52
C ARG A 126 2.91 7.10 -11.21
N ILE A 127 3.65 6.81 -10.15
CA ILE A 127 3.15 6.79 -8.79
C ILE A 127 3.85 7.88 -8.00
N ASP A 128 3.09 8.78 -7.43
CA ASP A 128 3.62 9.93 -6.70
C ASP A 128 3.97 9.59 -5.25
N ARG A 129 3.27 8.61 -4.66
CA ARG A 129 3.57 8.18 -3.29
C ARG A 129 3.19 6.72 -3.03
N ILE A 130 4.04 6.03 -2.27
CA ILE A 130 3.73 4.70 -1.74
C ILE A 130 3.74 4.77 -0.22
N TYR A 131 2.63 4.37 0.40
CA TYR A 131 2.51 4.21 1.85
C TYR A 131 2.73 2.75 2.23
N ILE A 132 3.59 2.52 3.24
CA ILE A 132 3.83 1.22 3.87
C ILE A 132 3.57 1.38 5.37
N ASN A 133 2.38 1.00 5.81
CA ASN A 133 1.94 1.20 7.18
C ASN A 133 1.88 -0.12 7.94
N PHE A 134 2.68 -0.27 9.00
CA PHE A 134 2.68 -1.42 9.92
C PHE A 134 2.71 -2.79 9.22
N CYS A 135 3.56 -2.91 8.20
CA CYS A 135 3.75 -4.17 7.50
C CYS A 135 4.36 -5.22 8.43
N ASN A 136 4.13 -6.51 8.11
CA ASN A 136 4.64 -7.60 8.94
C ASN A 136 6.18 -7.58 8.99
N PRO A 137 6.80 -7.54 10.20
CA PRO A 137 8.24 -7.42 10.37
C PRO A 137 9.02 -8.69 9.99
N TRP A 138 8.36 -9.87 9.90
CA TRP A 138 9.01 -11.13 9.56
C TRP A 138 10.36 -11.32 10.28
N PRO A 139 10.40 -11.48 11.62
CA PRO A 139 11.65 -11.43 12.42
C PRO A 139 12.60 -12.59 12.11
N LYS A 140 12.12 -13.72 11.59
CA LYS A 140 12.97 -14.87 11.25
C LYS A 140 13.74 -14.61 9.97
N GLY A 141 15.06 -14.72 9.96
CA GLY A 141 15.95 -14.41 8.84
C GLY A 141 15.51 -14.98 7.50
N LYS A 142 15.08 -16.27 7.47
CA LYS A 142 14.56 -16.92 6.24
C LYS A 142 13.28 -16.28 5.65
N HIS A 143 12.60 -15.42 6.43
CA HIS A 143 11.37 -14.75 6.03
C HIS A 143 11.53 -13.25 5.76
N LYS A 144 12.68 -12.64 6.08
CA LYS A 144 12.94 -11.21 5.86
C LYS A 144 12.70 -10.76 4.42
N LYS A 145 12.95 -11.65 3.44
CA LYS A 145 12.64 -11.39 2.02
C LYS A 145 11.16 -11.14 1.69
N ARG A 146 10.24 -11.34 2.66
CA ARG A 146 8.81 -11.06 2.53
C ARG A 146 8.41 -9.68 3.04
N ARG A 147 9.36 -8.94 3.65
CA ARG A 147 9.11 -7.57 4.11
C ARG A 147 8.81 -6.66 2.93
N LEU A 148 7.87 -5.77 3.08
CA LEU A 148 7.52 -4.81 2.02
C LEU A 148 8.63 -3.77 1.80
N THR A 149 9.55 -3.60 2.74
CA THR A 149 10.75 -2.76 2.62
C THR A 149 12.00 -3.53 2.18
N HIS A 150 11.90 -4.85 1.90
CA HIS A 150 13.07 -5.63 1.45
C HIS A 150 13.57 -5.15 0.09
N PRO A 151 14.90 -5.19 -0.21
CA PRO A 151 15.47 -4.75 -1.49
C PRO A 151 14.74 -5.24 -2.74
N ARG A 152 14.29 -6.50 -2.74
CA ARG A 152 13.49 -7.06 -3.85
C ARG A 152 12.21 -6.28 -4.14
N GLN A 153 11.57 -5.73 -3.11
CA GLN A 153 10.35 -4.94 -3.24
C GLN A 153 10.69 -3.50 -3.61
N LEU A 154 11.66 -2.91 -2.93
CA LEU A 154 12.10 -1.54 -3.21
C LEU A 154 12.54 -1.36 -4.67
N GLN A 155 13.23 -2.35 -5.24
CA GLN A 155 13.59 -2.35 -6.66
C GLN A 155 12.37 -2.38 -7.58
N GLN A 156 11.31 -3.12 -7.23
CA GLN A 156 10.07 -3.14 -7.99
C GLN A 156 9.32 -1.79 -7.88
N TYR A 157 9.27 -1.19 -6.68
CA TYR A 157 8.63 0.12 -6.52
C TYR A 157 9.33 1.20 -7.37
N ARG A 158 10.66 1.15 -7.49
CA ARG A 158 11.43 2.10 -8.31
C ARG A 158 11.03 2.13 -9.78
N THR A 159 10.46 1.07 -10.33
CA THR A 159 10.11 1.02 -11.76
C THR A 159 8.98 1.98 -12.14
N VAL A 160 8.16 2.39 -11.17
CA VAL A 160 6.98 3.24 -11.38
C VAL A 160 6.90 4.45 -10.44
N LEU A 161 7.77 4.53 -9.42
CA LEU A 161 7.74 5.59 -8.42
C LEU A 161 8.52 6.82 -8.89
N ASP A 162 7.82 7.93 -9.07
CA ASP A 162 8.42 9.24 -9.35
C ASP A 162 8.59 10.09 -8.09
N GLY A 163 7.78 9.85 -7.05
CA GLY A 163 7.75 10.63 -5.82
C GLY A 163 8.45 9.95 -4.65
N GLU A 164 7.71 9.57 -3.61
CA GLU A 164 8.31 9.16 -2.34
C GLU A 164 7.61 7.96 -1.70
N ILE A 165 8.35 7.24 -0.85
CA ILE A 165 7.81 6.18 0.02
C ILE A 165 7.70 6.73 1.44
N TRP A 166 6.52 6.59 2.03
CA TRP A 166 6.24 6.87 3.43
C TRP A 166 6.11 5.55 4.19
N PHE A 167 7.01 5.32 5.14
CA PHE A 167 7.05 4.06 5.88
C PHE A 167 6.86 4.30 7.37
N LYS A 168 5.85 3.64 7.97
CA LYS A 168 5.56 3.62 9.41
C LYS A 168 5.66 2.22 9.99
N THR A 169 6.27 2.10 11.19
CA THR A 169 6.31 0.85 11.95
C THR A 169 6.50 1.08 13.45
N ASP A 170 6.02 0.14 14.28
CA ASP A 170 6.31 0.05 15.70
C ASP A 170 7.57 -0.80 16.01
N ASP A 171 8.08 -1.53 15.00
CA ASP A 171 9.15 -2.51 15.14
C ASP A 171 10.53 -1.87 14.88
N ASP A 172 11.39 -1.89 15.91
CA ASP A 172 12.71 -1.26 15.87
C ASP A 172 13.64 -1.95 14.85
N GLU A 173 13.70 -3.30 14.87
CA GLU A 173 14.57 -4.06 13.97
C GLU A 173 14.16 -3.86 12.50
N LEU A 174 12.86 -3.88 12.22
CA LEU A 174 12.35 -3.62 10.86
C LEU A 174 12.72 -2.21 10.42
N PHE A 175 12.60 -1.20 11.29
CA PHE A 175 12.92 0.18 10.96
C PHE A 175 14.40 0.36 10.61
N GLU A 176 15.29 -0.10 11.51
CA GLU A 176 16.75 0.01 11.33
C GLU A 176 17.23 -0.71 10.07
N GLU A 177 16.78 -1.96 9.84
CA GLU A 177 17.13 -2.68 8.62
C GLU A 177 16.53 -2.04 7.36
N SER A 178 15.33 -1.45 7.45
CA SER A 178 14.72 -0.78 6.30
C SER A 178 15.52 0.45 5.88
N ILE A 179 16.09 1.23 6.80
CA ILE A 179 16.98 2.34 6.47
C ILE A 179 18.12 1.87 5.56
N LEU A 180 18.78 0.76 5.95
CA LEU A 180 19.87 0.17 5.16
C LEU A 180 19.37 -0.32 3.79
N TYR A 181 18.20 -0.95 3.72
CA TYR A 181 17.62 -1.43 2.47
C TYR A 181 17.25 -0.29 1.52
N PHE A 182 16.73 0.81 2.02
CA PHE A 182 16.45 2.00 1.20
C PHE A 182 17.72 2.57 0.61
N GLN A 183 18.78 2.74 1.41
CA GLN A 183 20.08 3.25 0.95
C GLN A 183 20.74 2.30 -0.08
N GLU A 184 20.73 0.98 0.19
CA GLU A 184 21.25 -0.04 -0.73
C GLU A 184 20.54 -0.02 -2.08
N CYS A 185 19.23 0.26 -2.09
CA CYS A 185 18.42 0.31 -3.30
C CYS A 185 18.41 1.68 -3.99
N GLY A 186 19.28 2.61 -3.60
CA GLY A 186 19.38 3.93 -4.22
C GLY A 186 18.20 4.84 -3.92
N PHE A 187 17.77 4.86 -2.66
CA PHE A 187 16.85 5.85 -2.13
C PHE A 187 17.59 6.77 -1.16
N ASP A 188 17.31 8.06 -1.25
CA ASP A 188 17.70 9.04 -0.24
C ASP A 188 16.62 9.10 0.84
N ILE A 189 17.02 8.97 2.11
CA ILE A 189 16.13 9.19 3.23
C ILE A 189 16.11 10.69 3.50
N VAL A 190 15.00 11.34 3.12
CA VAL A 190 14.83 12.80 3.23
C VAL A 190 14.26 13.23 4.57
N PHE A 191 13.64 12.32 5.29
CA PHE A 191 13.16 12.52 6.65
C PHE A 191 13.14 11.18 7.41
N GLN A 192 13.46 11.20 8.71
CA GLN A 192 13.25 10.05 9.59
C GLN A 192 13.09 10.49 11.05
N THR A 193 12.26 9.76 11.80
CA THR A 193 12.07 9.92 13.23
C THR A 193 11.78 8.58 13.90
N THR A 194 12.12 8.48 15.17
CA THR A 194 11.77 7.31 16.01
C THR A 194 10.49 7.52 16.81
N ASP A 195 9.86 8.70 16.68
CA ASP A 195 8.61 9.03 17.36
C ASP A 195 7.79 10.03 16.52
N LEU A 196 6.99 9.51 15.60
CA LEU A 196 6.17 10.29 14.67
C LEU A 196 5.25 11.29 15.39
N HIS A 197 4.76 10.95 16.58
CA HIS A 197 3.82 11.81 17.31
C HIS A 197 4.47 13.09 17.87
N LYS A 198 5.80 13.19 17.84
CA LYS A 198 6.53 14.40 18.17
C LYS A 198 6.85 15.29 16.97
N GLU A 199 6.42 14.91 15.78
CA GLU A 199 6.69 15.61 14.52
C GLU A 199 5.44 16.35 14.04
N PRO A 200 5.18 17.57 14.51
CA PRO A 200 3.93 18.31 14.22
C PRO A 200 3.77 18.68 12.75
N ASP A 201 4.86 18.74 12.00
CA ASP A 201 4.86 19.12 10.58
C ASP A 201 4.54 17.93 9.66
N ILE A 202 4.54 16.69 10.19
CA ILE A 202 4.20 15.49 9.43
C ILE A 202 2.72 15.18 9.60
N GLN A 203 1.93 15.51 8.58
CA GLN A 203 0.52 15.12 8.55
C GLN A 203 0.39 13.66 8.14
N SER A 204 -0.08 12.82 9.04
CA SER A 204 -0.34 11.40 8.79
C SER A 204 -1.53 10.93 9.62
N PHE A 205 -2.48 10.26 8.96
CA PHE A 205 -3.64 9.71 9.67
C PHE A 205 -3.25 8.58 10.60
N ARG A 206 -3.84 8.62 11.80
CA ARG A 206 -3.64 7.61 12.83
C ARG A 206 -4.40 6.33 12.50
N THR A 207 -3.71 5.21 12.44
CA THR A 207 -4.32 3.90 12.20
C THR A 207 -4.79 3.23 13.51
N GLU A 208 -5.60 2.17 13.40
CA GLU A 208 -5.99 1.35 14.55
C GLU A 208 -4.78 0.67 15.21
N HIS A 209 -3.78 0.27 14.39
CA HIS A 209 -2.52 -0.31 14.90
C HIS A 209 -1.72 0.72 15.68
N GLU A 210 -1.66 1.94 15.18
CA GLU A 210 -0.96 3.06 15.81
C GLU A 210 -1.55 3.37 17.18
N ALA A 211 -2.88 3.45 17.29
CA ALA A 211 -3.58 3.64 18.55
C ALA A 211 -3.27 2.51 19.55
N MET A 212 -3.32 1.27 19.09
CA MET A 212 -3.02 0.10 19.92
C MET A 212 -1.56 0.10 20.43
N PHE A 213 -0.59 0.43 19.58
CA PHE A 213 0.83 0.45 19.96
C PHE A 213 1.15 1.60 20.92
N GLU A 214 0.49 2.74 20.75
CA GLU A 214 0.61 3.87 21.65
C GLU A 214 0.07 3.54 23.05
N GLU A 215 -1.06 2.84 23.16
CA GLU A 215 -1.58 2.32 24.44
C GLU A 215 -0.59 1.35 25.11
N MET A 216 0.23 0.64 24.33
CA MET A 216 1.32 -0.22 24.81
C MET A 216 2.59 0.55 25.16
N GLY A 217 2.62 1.88 25.02
CA GLY A 217 3.79 2.72 25.27
C GLY A 217 4.88 2.61 24.20
N LYS A 218 4.56 2.12 23.00
CA LYS A 218 5.48 2.06 21.87
C LYS A 218 5.44 3.35 21.06
N THR A 219 6.62 3.83 20.66
CA THR A 219 6.74 4.92 19.71
C THR A 219 6.61 4.41 18.28
N ILE A 220 6.09 5.27 17.40
CA ILE A 220 5.94 4.96 15.97
C ILE A 220 7.12 5.56 15.22
N LYS A 221 7.92 4.69 14.61
CA LYS A 221 9.01 5.08 13.72
C LYS A 221 8.46 5.43 12.36
N PHE A 222 9.04 6.43 11.74
CA PHE A 222 8.62 6.92 10.44
C PHE A 222 9.80 7.39 9.61
N LEU A 223 9.77 7.15 8.30
CA LEU A 223 10.70 7.75 7.35
C LEU A 223 10.02 8.09 6.03
N ILE A 224 10.62 9.06 5.32
CA ILE A 224 10.31 9.40 3.94
C ILE A 224 11.57 9.13 3.10
N ALA A 225 11.42 8.36 2.03
CA ALA A 225 12.51 8.02 1.12
C ALA A 225 12.14 8.37 -0.33
N ARG A 226 13.09 8.94 -1.10
CA ARG A 226 12.94 9.29 -2.52
C ARG A 226 13.93 8.53 -3.37
N PRO A 227 13.55 8.06 -4.58
CA PRO A 227 14.49 7.44 -5.50
C PRO A 227 15.57 8.45 -5.92
N GLN A 228 16.83 8.02 -5.91
CA GLN A 228 17.94 8.82 -6.47
C GLN A 228 17.82 8.88 -7.98
N GLN A 229 17.89 10.06 -8.56
CA GLN A 229 17.79 10.27 -10.02
C GLN A 229 18.94 9.62 -10.80
N ALA A 230 20.09 9.43 -10.18
CA ALA A 230 21.31 8.89 -10.81
C ALA A 230 21.35 7.35 -10.91
N PHE A 231 20.39 6.62 -10.35
CA PHE A 231 20.35 5.16 -10.33
C PHE A 231 19.51 4.52 -11.44
N ALA A 232 19.19 5.27 -12.50
CA ALA A 232 18.61 4.68 -13.71
C ALA A 232 19.73 3.89 -14.44
N GLN A 233 19.77 2.57 -14.21
CA GLN A 233 20.54 1.63 -15.05
C GLN A 233 19.61 0.94 -16.03
#